data_d896ba0c88891fa988c8c7d947684ad1
#
_entry.id   d896ba0c88891fa988c8c7d947684ad1
#
_cell.length_a   1.000
_cell.length_b   1.000
_cell.length_c   1.000
_cell.angle_alpha   90.00
_cell.angle_beta   90.00
_cell.angle_gamma   90.00
#
_symmetry.space_group_name_H-M   'P 1'
#
loop_
_entity.id
_entity.type
_entity.pdbx_description
1 polymer ?
#
loop_
_entity_poly.entity_id
_entity_poly.type
_entity_poly.pdbx_seq_one_letter_code
_entity_poly.pdbx_strand_id
1 'polypeptide(L)'
;MKAKSALQSLRQGIVICDAKGCVVYVNAAYAEFTGIRPEKIRGKRIRDVRVGSLVPKVLRTGEAIEGVYKSDGERSYFASVYPIYEAGEKMGTVSIVTTLEQSRARKRPGGGTLKERVREFERQEIRRTLLLYDDNLEGKKQAAEALGISLSTLYSKMESK
;
A
#
# COMPACT_ATOMS: atom_id res chain seq x y z
N MET A 1 6.19 12.43 19.80
CA MET A 1 5.15 12.56 18.73
C MET A 1 4.13 11.45 18.94
N LYS A 2 2.83 11.79 19.04
CA LYS A 2 1.82 10.76 19.28
C LYS A 2 1.46 10.07 17.95
N ALA A 3 1.42 8.74 17.90
CA ALA A 3 1.11 7.95 16.69
C ALA A 3 -0.19 8.43 15.98
N LYS A 4 -1.18 8.87 16.74
CA LYS A 4 -2.43 9.42 16.22
C LYS A 4 -2.24 10.66 15.35
N SER A 5 -1.31 11.56 15.71
CA SER A 5 -0.99 12.75 14.90
C SER A 5 -0.29 12.37 13.59
N ALA A 6 0.58 11.34 13.61
CA ALA A 6 1.21 10.84 12.40
C ALA A 6 0.19 10.24 11.42
N LEU A 7 -0.79 9.47 11.91
CA LEU A 7 -1.85 8.91 11.07
C LEU A 7 -2.77 10.01 10.49
N GLN A 8 -2.99 11.11 11.21
CA GLN A 8 -3.79 12.24 10.72
C GLN A 8 -3.11 13.01 9.58
N SER A 9 -1.77 13.05 9.53
CA SER A 9 -1.02 13.76 8.48
C SER A 9 -0.94 13.00 7.15
N LEU A 10 -1.37 11.73 7.12
CA LEU A 10 -1.36 10.92 5.90
C LEU A 10 -2.46 11.39 4.93
N ARG A 11 -2.10 11.49 3.65
CA ARG A 11 -3.06 11.83 2.58
C ARG A 11 -3.97 10.66 2.19
N GLN A 12 -3.55 9.42 2.51
CA GLN A 12 -4.40 8.25 2.32
C GLN A 12 -5.45 8.18 3.41
N GLY A 13 -6.64 7.70 3.03
CA GLY A 13 -7.68 7.41 4.00
C GLY A 13 -7.30 6.21 4.87
N ILE A 14 -7.31 6.38 6.19
CA ILE A 14 -6.98 5.34 7.16
C ILE A 14 -8.19 5.04 8.02
N VAL A 15 -8.54 3.75 8.11
CA VAL A 15 -9.54 3.24 9.06
C VAL A 15 -8.92 2.09 9.85
N ILE A 16 -9.07 2.11 11.16
CA ILE A 16 -8.68 1.00 12.03
C ILE A 16 -9.94 0.44 12.67
N CYS A 17 -10.09 -0.87 12.62
CA CYS A 17 -11.15 -1.62 13.26
C CYS A 17 -10.57 -2.57 14.32
N ASP A 18 -11.35 -2.80 15.37
CA ASP A 18 -11.06 -3.83 16.37
C ASP A 18 -11.32 -5.26 15.83
N ALA A 19 -11.08 -6.26 16.67
CA ALA A 19 -11.30 -7.67 16.34
C ALA A 19 -12.77 -8.03 16.00
N LYS A 20 -13.73 -7.18 16.40
CA LYS A 20 -15.15 -7.33 16.08
C LYS A 20 -15.55 -6.60 14.80
N GLY A 21 -14.60 -5.89 14.16
CA GLY A 21 -14.82 -5.06 12.98
C GLY A 21 -15.48 -3.71 13.28
N CYS A 22 -15.47 -3.27 14.54
CA CYS A 22 -15.95 -1.95 14.92
C CYS A 22 -14.87 -0.90 14.69
N VAL A 23 -15.23 0.23 14.13
CA VAL A 23 -14.30 1.33 13.80
C VAL A 23 -13.82 2.01 15.09
N VAL A 24 -12.51 1.92 15.35
CA VAL A 24 -11.86 2.57 16.50
C VAL A 24 -11.16 3.87 16.10
N TYR A 25 -10.73 3.97 14.85
CA TYR A 25 -10.03 5.17 14.36
C TYR A 25 -10.31 5.42 12.88
N VAL A 26 -10.44 6.70 12.52
CA VAL A 26 -10.39 7.22 11.15
C VAL A 26 -9.60 8.51 11.12
N ASN A 27 -8.85 8.74 10.02
CA ASN A 27 -8.17 10.02 9.79
C ASN A 27 -9.02 10.99 8.96
N ALA A 28 -8.56 12.24 8.86
CA ALA A 28 -9.24 13.29 8.09
C ALA A 28 -9.40 12.91 6.61
N ALA A 29 -8.35 12.37 6.00
CA ALA A 29 -8.38 11.98 4.59
C ALA A 29 -9.46 10.94 4.27
N TYR A 30 -9.72 9.99 5.18
CA TYR A 30 -10.82 9.04 5.01
C TYR A 30 -12.19 9.73 5.12
N ALA A 31 -12.34 10.66 6.06
CA ALA A 31 -13.57 11.42 6.23
C ALA A 31 -13.89 12.28 4.99
N GLU A 32 -12.90 12.96 4.44
CA GLU A 32 -13.00 13.72 3.19
C GLU A 32 -13.37 12.83 2.01
N PHE A 33 -12.68 11.70 1.87
CA PHE A 33 -12.92 10.73 0.81
C PHE A 33 -14.34 10.16 0.86
N THR A 34 -14.83 9.80 2.03
CA THR A 34 -16.16 9.19 2.16
C THR A 34 -17.30 10.19 2.30
N GLY A 35 -16.98 11.45 2.67
CA GLY A 35 -17.99 12.44 3.08
C GLY A 35 -18.65 12.14 4.43
N ILE A 36 -18.16 11.15 5.17
CA ILE A 36 -18.75 10.71 6.44
C ILE A 36 -17.92 11.26 7.60
N ARG A 37 -18.54 12.00 8.50
CA ARG A 37 -17.85 12.50 9.71
C ARG A 37 -17.41 11.34 10.60
N PRO A 38 -16.17 11.40 11.16
CA PRO A 38 -15.63 10.35 12.02
C PRO A 38 -16.54 9.95 13.18
N GLU A 39 -17.26 10.92 13.78
CA GLU A 39 -18.19 10.70 14.91
C GLU A 39 -19.36 9.79 14.52
N LYS A 40 -19.74 9.79 13.25
CA LYS A 40 -20.86 8.98 12.75
C LYS A 40 -20.49 7.51 12.53
N ILE A 41 -19.20 7.19 12.38
CA ILE A 41 -18.75 5.82 12.08
C ILE A 41 -17.96 5.16 13.20
N ARG A 42 -17.37 5.93 14.11
CA ARG A 42 -16.67 5.35 15.27
C ARG A 42 -17.63 4.51 16.11
N GLY A 43 -17.15 3.35 16.56
CA GLY A 43 -17.91 2.38 17.33
C GLY A 43 -18.88 1.53 16.52
N LYS A 44 -19.17 1.89 15.28
CA LYS A 44 -20.05 1.09 14.41
C LYS A 44 -19.26 0.00 13.69
N ARG A 45 -19.92 -1.09 13.35
CA ARG A 45 -19.31 -2.12 12.49
C ARG A 45 -19.08 -1.55 11.09
N ILE A 46 -17.87 -1.69 10.58
CA ILE A 46 -17.50 -1.14 9.29
C ILE A 46 -18.38 -1.67 8.13
N ARG A 47 -18.84 -2.93 8.21
CA ARG A 47 -19.72 -3.53 7.21
C ARG A 47 -21.07 -2.84 7.10
N ASP A 48 -21.55 -2.25 8.21
CA ASP A 48 -22.86 -1.60 8.27
C ASP A 48 -22.82 -0.16 7.71
N VAL A 49 -21.62 0.44 7.69
CA VAL A 49 -21.40 1.80 7.17
C VAL A 49 -20.69 1.83 5.82
N ARG A 50 -20.04 0.73 5.42
CA ARG A 50 -19.33 0.58 4.12
C ARG A 50 -19.66 -0.78 3.52
N VAL A 51 -20.67 -0.79 2.66
CA VAL A 51 -21.06 -1.98 1.87
C VAL A 51 -19.84 -2.47 1.07
N GLY A 52 -19.61 -3.78 1.08
CA GLY A 52 -18.48 -4.39 0.37
C GLY A 52 -17.11 -4.15 1.03
N SER A 53 -17.06 -3.76 2.31
CA SER A 53 -15.81 -3.69 3.08
C SER A 53 -15.07 -5.04 3.07
N LEU A 54 -13.74 -4.99 2.90
CA LEU A 54 -12.86 -6.17 2.92
C LEU A 54 -12.48 -6.58 4.36
N VAL A 55 -12.75 -5.73 5.35
CA VAL A 55 -12.42 -5.97 6.77
C VAL A 55 -12.98 -7.30 7.29
N PRO A 56 -14.26 -7.67 7.07
CA PRO A 56 -14.77 -8.96 7.55
C PRO A 56 -14.02 -10.16 6.99
N LYS A 57 -13.56 -10.08 5.74
CA LYS A 57 -12.77 -11.14 5.11
C LYS A 57 -11.39 -11.27 5.77
N VAL A 58 -10.67 -10.15 5.95
CA VAL A 58 -9.35 -10.13 6.61
C VAL A 58 -9.45 -10.56 8.07
N LEU A 59 -10.48 -10.13 8.80
CA LEU A 59 -10.72 -10.61 10.17
C LEU A 59 -10.97 -12.12 10.24
N ARG A 60 -11.62 -12.71 9.25
CA ARG A 60 -11.87 -14.14 9.20
C ARG A 60 -10.62 -14.93 8.81
N THR A 61 -9.93 -14.56 7.73
CA THR A 61 -8.80 -15.32 7.18
C THR A 61 -7.48 -15.03 7.89
N GLY A 62 -7.30 -13.82 8.44
CA GLY A 62 -6.02 -13.35 8.96
C GLY A 62 -5.02 -12.95 7.87
N GLU A 63 -5.42 -12.99 6.61
CA GLU A 63 -4.58 -12.65 5.46
C GLU A 63 -4.82 -11.22 4.99
N ALA A 64 -3.75 -10.50 4.65
CA ALA A 64 -3.85 -9.17 4.07
C ALA A 64 -4.48 -9.24 2.66
N ILE A 65 -5.22 -8.20 2.32
CA ILE A 65 -5.76 -8.00 0.97
C ILE A 65 -5.24 -6.64 0.48
N GLU A 66 -4.57 -6.62 -0.65
CA GLU A 66 -3.88 -5.43 -1.13
C GLU A 66 -4.37 -4.98 -2.50
N GLY A 67 -4.43 -3.66 -2.67
CA GLY A 67 -4.58 -3.02 -3.97
C GLY A 67 -5.88 -3.35 -4.72
N VAL A 68 -6.95 -3.72 -4.02
CA VAL A 68 -8.22 -4.04 -4.65
C VAL A 68 -8.86 -2.77 -5.18
N TYR A 69 -9.08 -2.71 -6.50
CA TYR A 69 -9.85 -1.65 -7.12
C TYR A 69 -11.31 -1.73 -6.71
N LYS A 70 -11.87 -0.60 -6.34
CA LYS A 70 -13.27 -0.44 -5.99
C LYS A 70 -13.86 0.82 -6.61
N SER A 71 -15.14 0.76 -6.92
CA SER A 71 -15.92 1.91 -7.34
C SER A 71 -17.26 1.91 -6.58
N ASP A 72 -17.66 3.06 -6.08
CA ASP A 72 -18.96 3.28 -5.43
C ASP A 72 -19.80 4.34 -6.17
N GLY A 73 -19.84 4.23 -7.49
CA GLY A 73 -20.50 5.17 -8.40
C GLY A 73 -19.58 6.26 -8.88
N GLU A 74 -19.55 7.39 -8.20
CA GLU A 74 -18.72 8.54 -8.62
C GLU A 74 -17.24 8.43 -8.28
N ARG A 75 -16.87 7.55 -7.35
CA ARG A 75 -15.52 7.48 -6.79
C ARG A 75 -14.89 6.14 -7.05
N SER A 76 -13.69 6.19 -7.61
CA SER A 76 -12.85 5.01 -7.82
C SER A 76 -11.60 5.09 -6.96
N TYR A 77 -11.24 3.97 -6.31
CA TYR A 77 -10.15 3.92 -5.35
C TYR A 77 -9.55 2.52 -5.24
N PHE A 78 -8.37 2.45 -4.67
CA PHE A 78 -7.74 1.21 -4.25
C PHE A 78 -7.86 1.05 -2.74
N ALA A 79 -8.24 -0.14 -2.30
CA ALA A 79 -8.33 -0.49 -0.89
C ALA A 79 -7.35 -1.61 -0.57
N SER A 80 -6.58 -1.42 0.50
CA SER A 80 -5.76 -2.46 1.11
C SER A 80 -6.16 -2.61 2.57
N VAL A 81 -6.24 -3.84 3.05
CA VAL A 81 -6.61 -4.15 4.44
C VAL A 81 -5.61 -5.15 4.99
N TYR A 82 -5.01 -4.80 6.11
CA TYR A 82 -4.01 -5.60 6.81
C TYR A 82 -4.53 -6.00 8.19
N PRO A 83 -4.31 -7.25 8.63
CA PRO A 83 -4.58 -7.63 10.00
C PRO A 83 -3.57 -6.99 10.95
N ILE A 84 -4.02 -6.65 12.15
CA ILE A 84 -3.18 -6.18 13.25
C ILE A 84 -3.07 -7.29 14.26
N TYR A 85 -1.84 -7.68 14.59
CA TYR A 85 -1.53 -8.67 15.62
C TYR A 85 -0.77 -8.03 16.77
N GLU A 86 -1.06 -8.47 17.99
CA GLU A 86 -0.32 -8.13 19.20
C GLU A 86 -0.15 -9.42 20.01
N ALA A 87 1.08 -9.74 20.39
CA ALA A 87 1.42 -10.98 21.10
C ALA A 87 0.86 -12.28 20.44
N GLY A 88 0.74 -12.30 19.11
CA GLY A 88 0.20 -13.43 18.34
C GLY A 88 -1.33 -13.43 18.22
N GLU A 89 -2.04 -12.59 18.93
CA GLU A 89 -3.49 -12.46 18.83
C GLU A 89 -3.90 -11.38 17.82
N LYS A 90 -4.97 -11.67 17.05
CA LYS A 90 -5.50 -10.73 16.07
C LYS A 90 -6.35 -9.66 16.77
N MET A 91 -5.82 -8.45 16.86
CA MET A 91 -6.44 -7.32 17.54
C MET A 91 -7.39 -6.53 16.65
N GLY A 92 -7.28 -6.66 15.35
CA GLY A 92 -8.11 -5.91 14.44
C GLY A 92 -7.52 -5.81 13.03
N THR A 93 -7.85 -4.72 12.35
CA THR A 93 -7.35 -4.43 11.00
C THR A 93 -7.04 -2.96 10.81
N VAL A 94 -6.08 -2.66 9.93
CA VAL A 94 -5.90 -1.33 9.35
C VAL A 94 -6.27 -1.37 7.87
N SER A 95 -7.13 -0.46 7.45
CA SER A 95 -7.49 -0.26 6.05
C SER A 95 -6.85 1.02 5.52
N ILE A 96 -6.27 0.93 4.33
CA ILE A 96 -5.68 2.05 3.60
C ILE A 96 -6.48 2.24 2.32
N VAL A 97 -7.01 3.45 2.12
CA VAL A 97 -7.73 3.85 0.92
C VAL A 97 -6.91 4.88 0.17
N THR A 98 -6.65 4.60 -1.12
CA THR A 98 -5.90 5.50 -2.01
C THR A 98 -6.77 5.83 -3.21
N THR A 99 -7.05 7.11 -3.45
CA THR A 99 -7.83 7.54 -4.62
C THR A 99 -7.04 7.32 -5.91
N LEU A 100 -7.74 7.26 -7.05
CA LEU A 100 -7.06 7.18 -8.36
C LEU A 100 -6.14 8.37 -8.61
N GLU A 101 -6.51 9.55 -8.17
CA GLU A 101 -5.67 10.75 -8.28
C GLU A 101 -4.39 10.62 -7.45
N GLN A 102 -4.50 10.17 -6.21
CA GLN A 102 -3.35 9.90 -5.35
C GLN A 102 -2.47 8.78 -5.91
N SER A 103 -3.08 7.73 -6.47
CA SER A 103 -2.37 6.64 -7.13
C SER A 103 -1.66 7.12 -8.39
N ARG A 104 -2.30 7.96 -9.20
CA ARG A 104 -1.69 8.60 -10.39
C ARG A 104 -0.60 9.58 -10.01
N ALA A 105 -0.76 10.35 -8.94
CA ALA A 105 0.25 11.27 -8.44
C ALA A 105 1.51 10.54 -7.93
N ARG A 106 1.36 9.35 -7.33
CA ARG A 106 2.47 8.46 -7.00
C ARG A 106 3.13 7.84 -8.24
N LYS A 107 2.31 7.56 -9.27
CA LYS A 107 2.74 7.09 -10.59
C LYS A 107 2.95 8.24 -11.57
N ARG A 108 3.13 9.50 -11.13
CA ARG A 108 3.66 10.50 -12.06
C ARG A 108 4.98 9.96 -12.53
N PRO A 109 5.03 9.45 -13.78
CA PRO A 109 6.30 9.24 -14.41
C PRO A 109 6.92 10.64 -14.45
N GLY A 110 8.13 10.79 -14.00
CA GLY A 110 8.91 11.95 -14.33
C GLY A 110 8.70 12.21 -15.82
N GLY A 111 8.35 13.47 -16.20
CA GLY A 111 8.08 13.81 -17.58
C GLY A 111 9.21 13.26 -18.45
N GLY A 112 8.89 12.28 -19.31
CA GLY A 112 9.86 11.60 -20.14
C GLY A 112 9.16 10.68 -21.14
N THR A 113 9.85 10.32 -22.20
CA THR A 113 9.41 9.35 -23.21
C THR A 113 9.16 7.96 -22.59
N LEU A 114 8.39 7.12 -23.26
CA LEU A 114 8.19 5.73 -22.83
C LEU A 114 9.54 5.02 -22.55
N LYS A 115 10.55 5.28 -23.38
CA LYS A 115 11.90 4.72 -23.25
C LYS A 115 12.57 5.13 -21.94
N GLU A 116 12.44 6.39 -21.52
CA GLU A 116 12.99 6.90 -20.26
C GLU A 116 12.25 6.31 -19.07
N ARG A 117 10.93 6.18 -19.17
CA ARG A 117 10.10 5.56 -18.11
C ARG A 117 10.42 4.08 -17.91
N VAL A 118 10.64 3.33 -18.98
CA VAL A 118 11.06 1.92 -18.92
C VAL A 118 12.43 1.81 -18.27
N ARG A 119 13.39 2.67 -18.66
CA ARG A 119 14.73 2.70 -18.06
C ARG A 119 14.68 3.00 -16.55
N GLU A 120 13.85 3.95 -16.14
CA GLU A 120 13.72 4.30 -14.72
C GLU A 120 13.09 3.15 -13.93
N PHE A 121 12.08 2.48 -14.47
CA PHE A 121 11.50 1.27 -13.88
C PHE A 121 12.54 0.16 -13.72
N GLU A 122 13.28 -0.16 -14.79
CA GLU A 122 14.36 -1.17 -14.75
C GLU A 122 15.41 -0.84 -13.68
N ARG A 123 15.83 0.44 -13.60
CA ARG A 123 16.79 0.91 -12.60
C ARG A 123 16.30 0.74 -11.18
N GLN A 124 15.02 1.02 -10.93
CA GLN A 124 14.41 0.86 -9.62
C GLN A 124 14.32 -0.62 -9.22
N GLU A 125 13.93 -1.50 -10.14
CA GLU A 125 13.86 -2.94 -9.88
C GLU A 125 15.26 -3.54 -9.61
N ILE A 126 16.27 -3.12 -10.36
CA ILE A 126 17.66 -3.53 -10.11
C ILE A 126 18.12 -3.08 -8.73
N ARG A 127 17.89 -1.82 -8.34
CA ARG A 127 18.26 -1.32 -7.01
C ARG A 127 17.56 -2.08 -5.89
N ARG A 128 16.27 -2.31 -6.02
CA ARG A 128 15.48 -3.07 -5.03
C ARG A 128 16.02 -4.48 -4.86
N THR A 129 16.29 -5.15 -5.96
CA THR A 129 16.80 -6.52 -5.94
C THR A 129 18.19 -6.58 -5.33
N LEU A 130 19.10 -5.65 -5.67
CA LEU A 130 20.44 -5.58 -5.08
C LEU A 130 20.42 -5.37 -3.55
N LEU A 131 19.43 -4.67 -3.01
CA LEU A 131 19.28 -4.47 -1.55
C LEU A 131 18.93 -5.77 -0.79
N LEU A 132 18.50 -6.83 -1.48
CA LEU A 132 18.17 -8.12 -0.89
C LEU A 132 19.37 -9.06 -0.79
N TYR A 133 20.49 -8.72 -1.40
CA TYR A 133 21.70 -9.54 -1.49
C TYR A 133 22.92 -8.77 -1.01
N ASP A 134 23.98 -9.49 -0.65
CA ASP A 134 25.24 -8.89 -0.24
C ASP A 134 25.89 -8.07 -1.36
N ASP A 135 26.55 -6.96 -1.02
CA ASP A 135 27.29 -6.13 -1.99
C ASP A 135 28.66 -6.73 -2.33
N ASN A 136 28.64 -7.96 -2.82
CA ASN A 136 29.81 -8.69 -3.32
C ASN A 136 29.49 -9.34 -4.68
N LEU A 137 30.49 -9.98 -5.29
CA LEU A 137 30.31 -10.61 -6.61
C LEU A 137 29.24 -11.70 -6.59
N GLU A 138 29.17 -12.49 -5.53
CA GLU A 138 28.20 -13.58 -5.40
C GLU A 138 26.78 -13.05 -5.23
N GLY A 139 26.57 -12.04 -4.39
CA GLY A 139 25.28 -11.38 -4.26
C GLY A 139 24.80 -10.72 -5.56
N LYS A 140 25.72 -10.14 -6.35
CA LYS A 140 25.39 -9.59 -7.68
C LYS A 140 25.01 -10.66 -8.68
N LYS A 141 25.60 -11.85 -8.63
CA LYS A 141 25.17 -13.00 -9.44
C LYS A 141 23.77 -13.45 -9.07
N GLN A 142 23.48 -13.61 -7.78
CA GLN A 142 22.17 -14.00 -7.28
C GLN A 142 21.10 -12.96 -7.65
N ALA A 143 21.41 -11.67 -7.55
CA ALA A 143 20.52 -10.60 -7.98
C ALA A 143 20.24 -10.64 -9.50
N ALA A 144 21.28 -10.90 -10.33
CA ALA A 144 21.11 -11.04 -11.76
C ALA A 144 20.22 -12.24 -12.13
N GLU A 145 20.42 -13.37 -11.45
CA GLU A 145 19.58 -14.57 -11.60
C GLU A 145 18.13 -14.30 -11.21
N ALA A 146 17.89 -13.64 -10.07
CA ALA A 146 16.56 -13.26 -9.60
C ALA A 146 15.84 -12.32 -10.57
N LEU A 147 16.59 -11.46 -11.28
CA LEU A 147 16.08 -10.56 -12.32
C LEU A 147 15.95 -11.23 -13.70
N GLY A 148 16.39 -12.47 -13.85
CA GLY A 148 16.38 -13.19 -15.14
C GLY A 148 17.30 -12.57 -16.19
N ILE A 149 18.41 -11.92 -15.80
CA ILE A 149 19.38 -11.28 -16.67
C ILE A 149 20.81 -11.81 -16.43
N SER A 150 21.70 -11.62 -17.41
CA SER A 150 23.11 -11.95 -17.21
C SER A 150 23.80 -10.95 -16.27
N LEU A 151 24.87 -11.38 -15.61
CA LEU A 151 25.68 -10.51 -14.76
C LEU A 151 26.26 -9.32 -15.54
N SER A 152 26.65 -9.52 -16.79
CA SER A 152 27.14 -8.45 -17.68
C SER A 152 26.03 -7.43 -18.00
N THR A 153 24.79 -7.90 -18.21
CA THR A 153 23.63 -7.03 -18.40
C THR A 153 23.34 -6.22 -17.13
N LEU A 154 23.45 -6.84 -15.95
CA LEU A 154 23.28 -6.16 -14.68
C LEU A 154 24.28 -4.99 -14.55
N TYR A 155 25.57 -5.24 -14.78
CA TYR A 155 26.61 -4.20 -14.74
C TYR A 155 26.36 -3.08 -15.74
N SER A 156 26.05 -3.42 -17.00
CA SER A 156 25.73 -2.42 -18.03
C SER A 156 24.56 -1.52 -17.64
N LYS A 157 23.53 -2.09 -17.02
CA LYS A 157 22.36 -1.32 -16.55
C LYS A 157 22.65 -0.49 -15.28
N MET A 158 23.59 -0.89 -14.45
CA MET A 158 24.05 -0.10 -13.29
C MET A 158 24.87 1.12 -13.72
N GLU A 159 25.66 1.00 -14.78
CA GLU A 159 26.54 2.07 -15.29
C GLU A 159 25.82 3.07 -16.22
N SER A 160 24.65 2.70 -16.76
CA SER A 160 23.87 3.57 -17.66
C SER A 160 23.32 4.77 -16.89
N LYS A 161 23.98 5.94 -17.01
CA LYS A 161 23.54 7.25 -16.48
C LYS A 161 22.27 7.77 -17.18
#